data_83cd24c907480e66d07cb9042c874ede
#
_entry.id   83cd24c907480e66d07cb9042c874ede
#
_cell.length_a   1.000
_cell.length_b   1.000
_cell.length_c   1.000
_cell.angle_alpha   90.00
_cell.angle_beta   90.00
_cell.angle_gamma   90.00
#
_symmetry.space_group_name_H-M   'P 1'
#
loop_
_entity.id
_entity.type
_entity.pdbx_description
1 polymer ?
#
loop_
_entity_poly.entity_id
_entity_poly.type
_entity_poly.pdbx_seq_one_letter_code
_entity_poly.pdbx_strand_id
1 'polypeptide(L)'
;MVVRIELSDAEVDRVFHALADATRRDIVRRTLVGSSSVSELADAYSMSFAAVQKHVAVLEGAGLVSKEARGRTRIVRAEPEQLDRVRALLDAYGRLWHTRMDRLGDVLDGDAPGHPAPHDTRRHQER
;
A
#
# COMPACT_ATOMS: atom_id res chain seq x y z
N MET A 1 -7.57 -22.44 -10.11
CA MET A 1 -8.06 -21.38 -10.72
C MET A 1 -7.52 -20.14 -10.13
N VAL A 2 -7.27 -19.24 -10.85
CA VAL A 2 -6.68 -18.04 -10.41
C VAL A 2 -7.71 -16.99 -10.18
N VAL A 3 -7.71 -16.42 -9.03
CA VAL A 3 -8.64 -15.37 -8.75
C VAL A 3 -8.04 -14.11 -9.25
N ARG A 4 -8.74 -13.39 -10.04
CA ARG A 4 -8.21 -12.18 -10.55
C ARG A 4 -8.47 -11.11 -9.57
N ILE A 5 -7.46 -10.72 -8.89
CA ILE A 5 -7.60 -9.63 -7.96
C ILE A 5 -6.85 -8.44 -8.46
N GLU A 6 -6.58 -8.43 -9.74
CA GLU A 6 -5.84 -7.32 -10.30
C GLU A 6 -6.70 -6.10 -10.44
N LEU A 7 -6.09 -4.97 -10.31
CA LEU A 7 -6.77 -3.70 -10.48
C LEU A 7 -6.64 -3.24 -11.92
N SER A 8 -7.66 -2.61 -12.44
CA SER A 8 -7.56 -2.00 -13.76
C SER A 8 -6.68 -0.76 -13.64
N ASP A 9 -6.20 -0.25 -14.74
CA ASP A 9 -5.38 0.96 -14.72
C ASP A 9 -6.13 2.12 -14.10
N ALA A 10 -7.41 2.25 -14.39
CA ALA A 10 -8.19 3.34 -13.82
C ALA A 10 -8.31 3.19 -12.31
N GLU A 11 -8.43 1.96 -11.83
CA GLU A 11 -8.50 1.72 -10.40
C GLU A 11 -7.17 2.04 -9.74
N VAL A 12 -6.07 1.67 -10.38
CA VAL A 12 -4.74 1.96 -9.86
C VAL A 12 -4.56 3.48 -9.75
N ASP A 13 -4.96 4.19 -10.78
CA ASP A 13 -4.83 5.65 -10.76
C ASP A 13 -5.63 6.26 -9.62
N ARG A 14 -6.84 5.77 -9.39
CA ARG A 14 -7.65 6.31 -8.32
C ARG A 14 -7.05 6.00 -6.94
N VAL A 15 -6.50 4.80 -6.79
CA VAL A 15 -5.92 4.42 -5.51
C VAL A 15 -4.71 5.30 -5.20
N PHE A 16 -3.82 5.47 -6.18
CA PHE A 16 -2.63 6.26 -5.89
C PHE A 16 -2.96 7.74 -5.73
N HIS A 17 -3.96 8.23 -6.47
CA HIS A 17 -4.40 9.59 -6.26
C HIS A 17 -4.94 9.76 -4.84
N ALA A 18 -5.74 8.82 -4.38
CA ALA A 18 -6.30 8.89 -3.05
C ALA A 18 -5.21 8.83 -1.99
N LEU A 19 -4.18 8.04 -2.21
CA LEU A 19 -3.12 7.89 -1.22
C LEU A 19 -2.05 8.98 -1.32
N ALA A 20 -2.18 9.89 -2.27
CA ALA A 20 -1.20 10.94 -2.44
C ALA A 20 -1.37 12.09 -1.45
N ASP A 21 -2.27 11.98 -0.51
CA ASP A 21 -2.51 13.02 0.47
C ASP A 21 -2.31 12.45 1.87
N ALA A 22 -1.58 13.18 2.71
CA ALA A 22 -1.25 12.69 4.05
C ALA A 22 -2.47 12.46 4.92
N THR A 23 -3.44 13.35 4.85
CA THR A 23 -4.65 13.19 5.66
C THR A 23 -5.41 11.94 5.24
N ARG A 24 -5.50 11.71 3.93
CA ARG A 24 -6.21 10.54 3.46
C ARG A 24 -5.48 9.26 3.85
N ARG A 25 -4.15 9.25 3.80
CA ARG A 25 -3.41 8.08 4.26
C ARG A 25 -3.65 7.83 5.74
N ASP A 26 -3.76 8.90 6.52
CA ASP A 26 -4.02 8.73 7.94
C ASP A 26 -5.41 8.22 8.21
N ILE A 27 -6.39 8.63 7.41
CA ILE A 27 -7.74 8.11 7.54
C ILE A 27 -7.74 6.60 7.29
N VAL A 28 -7.03 6.15 6.26
CA VAL A 28 -6.95 4.72 6.00
C VAL A 28 -6.31 4.01 7.19
N ARG A 29 -5.22 4.56 7.71
CA ARG A 29 -4.55 3.94 8.83
C ARG A 29 -5.46 3.84 10.04
N ARG A 30 -6.17 4.90 10.36
CA ARG A 30 -7.07 4.89 11.50
C ARG A 30 -8.19 3.89 11.33
N THR A 31 -8.76 3.82 10.13
CA THR A 31 -9.90 2.96 9.90
C THR A 31 -9.48 1.49 9.79
N LEU A 32 -8.20 1.22 9.55
CA LEU A 32 -7.71 -0.15 9.60
C LEU A 32 -7.63 -0.64 11.04
N VAL A 33 -7.46 0.27 11.99
CA VAL A 33 -7.42 -0.10 13.38
C VAL A 33 -8.84 -0.23 13.92
N GLY A 34 -9.74 0.62 13.47
CA GLY A 34 -11.12 0.56 13.91
C GLY A 34 -11.93 1.57 13.15
N SER A 35 -13.19 1.29 12.89
CA SER A 35 -14.03 2.22 12.15
C SER A 35 -14.15 3.53 12.92
N SER A 36 -14.42 4.60 12.22
CA SER A 36 -14.58 5.93 12.81
C SER A 36 -15.71 6.65 12.14
N SER A 37 -16.40 7.50 12.87
CA SER A 37 -17.43 8.31 12.24
C SER A 37 -16.75 9.49 11.56
N VAL A 38 -17.44 10.10 10.62
CA VAL A 38 -16.92 11.28 9.95
C VAL A 38 -16.71 12.39 10.97
N SER A 39 -17.59 12.50 11.96
CA SER A 39 -17.45 13.51 12.99
C SER A 39 -16.19 13.28 13.83
N GLU A 40 -15.91 12.04 14.17
CA GLU A 40 -14.71 11.74 14.93
C GLU A 40 -13.47 12.09 14.13
N LEU A 41 -13.49 11.82 12.84
CA LEU A 41 -12.36 12.17 12.00
C LEU A 41 -12.19 13.67 11.91
N ALA A 42 -13.30 14.40 11.78
CA ALA A 42 -13.24 15.85 11.70
C ALA A 42 -12.61 16.42 12.96
N ASP A 43 -12.99 15.89 14.12
CA ASP A 43 -12.42 16.37 15.36
C ASP A 43 -10.94 16.03 15.44
N ALA A 44 -10.56 14.83 15.03
CA ALA A 44 -9.17 14.41 15.11
C ALA A 44 -8.25 15.27 14.26
N TYR A 45 -8.75 15.77 13.12
CA TYR A 45 -7.91 16.56 12.23
C TYR A 45 -8.15 18.04 12.33
N SER A 46 -9.05 18.45 13.20
CA SER A 46 -9.41 19.86 13.33
C SER A 46 -9.86 20.41 11.98
N MET A 47 -10.66 19.64 11.28
CA MET A 47 -11.18 19.99 9.98
C MET A 47 -12.68 20.09 10.04
N SER A 48 -13.28 20.76 9.06
CA SER A 48 -14.72 20.81 8.98
C SER A 48 -15.25 19.47 8.55
N PHE A 49 -16.48 19.20 8.86
CA PHE A 49 -17.15 17.99 8.46
C PHE A 49 -17.11 17.87 6.94
N ALA A 50 -17.35 18.99 6.24
CA ALA A 50 -17.36 18.97 4.78
C ALA A 50 -16.00 18.62 4.21
N ALA A 51 -14.92 19.09 4.82
CA ALA A 51 -13.59 18.79 4.35
C ALA A 51 -13.28 17.30 4.50
N VAL A 52 -13.66 16.72 5.64
CA VAL A 52 -13.45 15.31 5.87
C VAL A 52 -14.31 14.50 4.90
N GLN A 53 -15.53 14.94 4.65
CA GLN A 53 -16.38 14.26 3.71
C GLN A 53 -15.75 14.18 2.33
N LYS A 54 -15.06 15.23 1.91
CA LYS A 54 -14.41 15.23 0.62
C LYS A 54 -13.27 14.22 0.59
N HIS A 55 -12.48 14.17 1.65
CA HIS A 55 -11.39 13.20 1.72
C HIS A 55 -11.94 11.77 1.73
N VAL A 56 -13.00 11.54 2.47
CA VAL A 56 -13.61 10.23 2.55
C VAL A 56 -14.18 9.84 1.18
N ALA A 57 -14.78 10.80 0.47
CA ALA A 57 -15.35 10.52 -0.84
C ALA A 57 -14.27 10.07 -1.83
N VAL A 58 -13.09 10.68 -1.77
CA VAL A 58 -11.99 10.30 -2.65
C VAL A 58 -11.54 8.88 -2.30
N LEU A 59 -11.42 8.58 -1.02
CA LEU A 59 -11.02 7.24 -0.59
C LEU A 59 -12.08 6.20 -0.95
N GLU A 60 -13.34 6.56 -0.84
CA GLU A 60 -14.43 5.67 -1.17
C GLU A 60 -14.44 5.37 -2.66
N GLY A 61 -14.21 6.40 -3.46
CA GLY A 61 -14.15 6.24 -4.91
C GLY A 61 -12.99 5.34 -5.34
N ALA A 62 -11.95 5.26 -4.52
CA ALA A 62 -10.82 4.40 -4.80
C ALA A 62 -10.99 3.00 -4.19
N GLY A 63 -12.10 2.74 -3.52
CA GLY A 63 -12.36 1.44 -2.92
C GLY A 63 -11.58 1.18 -1.65
N LEU A 64 -10.94 2.21 -1.09
CA LEU A 64 -10.11 2.02 0.09
C LEU A 64 -10.90 2.07 1.39
N VAL A 65 -12.06 2.70 1.37
CA VAL A 65 -12.96 2.73 2.50
C VAL A 65 -14.39 2.64 2.01
N SER A 66 -15.29 2.33 2.91
CA SER A 66 -16.72 2.37 2.63
C SER A 66 -17.37 3.19 3.72
N LYS A 67 -18.55 3.69 3.46
CA LYS A 67 -19.32 4.45 4.41
C LYS A 67 -20.62 3.74 4.67
N GLU A 68 -21.03 3.73 5.92
CA GLU A 68 -22.26 3.09 6.28
C GLU A 68 -23.05 4.06 7.15
N ALA A 69 -24.29 4.27 6.84
CA ALA A 69 -25.13 5.14 7.66
C ALA A 69 -25.65 4.35 8.85
N ARG A 70 -25.55 4.92 10.03
CA ARG A 70 -26.06 4.31 11.22
C ARG A 70 -26.82 5.39 11.93
N GLY A 71 -28.11 5.45 11.73
CA GLY A 71 -28.90 6.52 12.25
C GLY A 71 -28.46 7.80 11.60
N ARG A 72 -28.03 8.77 12.38
CA ARG A 72 -27.55 10.02 11.84
C ARG A 72 -26.07 10.05 11.67
N THR A 73 -25.40 8.94 11.99
CA THR A 73 -23.96 8.90 11.94
C THR A 73 -23.49 8.21 10.68
N ARG A 74 -22.39 8.66 10.12
CA ARG A 74 -21.80 8.01 8.99
C ARG A 74 -20.52 7.38 9.47
N ILE A 75 -20.43 6.06 9.35
CA ILE A 75 -19.27 5.31 9.83
C ILE A 75 -18.38 4.96 8.64
N VAL A 76 -17.10 5.25 8.77
CA VAL A 76 -16.11 4.97 7.74
C VAL A 76 -15.35 3.72 8.14
N ARG A 77 -15.26 2.76 7.22
CA ARG A 77 -14.55 1.53 7.47
C ARG A 77 -13.51 1.31 6.40
N ALA A 78 -12.37 0.77 6.76
CA ALA A 78 -11.36 0.42 5.77
C ALA A 78 -11.83 -0.80 5.00
N GLU A 79 -11.34 -0.92 3.77
CA GLU A 79 -11.59 -2.07 2.93
C GLU A 79 -10.26 -2.79 2.70
N PRO A 80 -9.88 -3.70 3.57
CA PRO A 80 -8.56 -4.32 3.51
C PRO A 80 -8.31 -5.08 2.22
N GLU A 81 -9.37 -5.57 1.57
CA GLU A 81 -9.17 -6.30 0.34
C GLU A 81 -8.59 -5.43 -0.75
N GLN A 82 -8.96 -4.16 -0.76
CA GLN A 82 -8.42 -3.25 -1.75
C GLN A 82 -6.93 -3.02 -1.50
N LEU A 83 -6.56 -2.94 -0.24
CA LEU A 83 -5.15 -2.80 0.09
C LEU A 83 -4.37 -4.05 -0.30
N ASP A 84 -4.97 -5.21 -0.19
CA ASP A 84 -4.33 -6.44 -0.61
C ASP A 84 -4.08 -6.43 -2.11
N ARG A 85 -5.00 -5.87 -2.89
CA ARG A 85 -4.81 -5.77 -4.32
C ARG A 85 -3.68 -4.83 -4.67
N VAL A 86 -3.58 -3.71 -3.95
CA VAL A 86 -2.50 -2.75 -4.16
C VAL A 86 -1.17 -3.40 -3.79
N ARG A 87 -1.17 -4.15 -2.69
CA ARG A 87 0.04 -4.81 -2.26
C ARG A 87 0.48 -5.83 -3.29
N ALA A 88 -0.46 -6.57 -3.88
CA ALA A 88 -0.12 -7.53 -4.92
C ALA A 88 0.50 -6.85 -6.14
N LEU A 89 0.02 -5.66 -6.48
CA LEU A 89 0.58 -4.90 -7.59
C LEU A 89 2.02 -4.52 -7.28
N LEU A 90 2.27 -4.01 -6.08
CA LEU A 90 3.61 -3.59 -5.72
C LEU A 90 4.54 -4.79 -5.58
N ASP A 91 4.03 -5.92 -5.12
CA ASP A 91 4.82 -7.13 -5.02
C ASP A 91 5.26 -7.59 -6.42
N ALA A 92 4.39 -7.43 -7.41
CA ALA A 92 4.75 -7.82 -8.77
C ALA A 92 5.90 -6.96 -9.28
N TYR A 93 5.87 -5.65 -8.98
CA TYR A 93 6.96 -4.78 -9.37
C TYR A 93 8.23 -5.17 -8.60
N GLY A 94 8.08 -5.50 -7.33
CA GLY A 94 9.22 -5.92 -6.52
C GLY A 94 9.86 -7.18 -7.08
N ARG A 95 9.05 -8.13 -7.56
CA ARG A 95 9.60 -9.35 -8.12
C ARG A 95 10.37 -9.06 -9.40
N LEU A 96 9.87 -8.16 -10.22
CA LEU A 96 10.58 -7.79 -11.44
C LEU A 96 11.91 -7.15 -11.10
N TRP A 97 11.94 -6.29 -10.11
CA TRP A 97 13.16 -5.63 -9.70
C TRP A 97 14.16 -6.64 -9.15
N HIS A 98 13.72 -7.57 -8.32
CA HIS A 98 14.60 -8.56 -7.74
C HIS A 98 15.14 -9.50 -8.82
N THR A 99 14.33 -9.87 -9.78
CA THR A 99 14.79 -10.71 -10.86
C THR A 99 15.88 -10.00 -11.65
N ARG A 100 15.69 -8.70 -11.88
CA ARG A 100 16.66 -7.94 -12.63
C ARG A 100 17.96 -7.83 -11.85
N MET A 101 17.87 -7.62 -10.55
CA MET A 101 19.05 -7.52 -9.73
C MET A 101 19.79 -8.85 -9.67
N ASP A 102 19.06 -9.95 -9.63
CA ASP A 102 19.68 -11.26 -9.60
C ASP A 102 20.43 -11.51 -10.91
N ARG A 103 19.85 -11.13 -12.04
CA ARG A 103 20.51 -11.31 -13.31
C ARG A 103 21.76 -10.46 -13.38
N LEU A 104 21.70 -9.26 -12.87
CA LEU A 104 22.84 -8.39 -12.91
C LEU A 104 23.92 -8.97 -12.03
N GLY A 105 23.56 -9.51 -10.88
CA GLY A 105 24.53 -10.12 -9.99
C GLY A 105 25.19 -11.32 -10.65
N ASP A 106 24.43 -12.13 -11.37
CA ASP A 106 24.98 -13.28 -12.03
C ASP A 106 25.96 -12.86 -13.12
N VAL A 107 25.65 -11.82 -13.83
CA VAL A 107 26.53 -11.33 -14.87
C VAL A 107 27.84 -10.83 -14.27
N LEU A 108 27.74 -10.09 -13.20
CA LEU A 108 28.94 -9.56 -12.58
C LEU A 108 29.76 -10.69 -11.97
N ASP A 109 29.15 -11.68 -11.39
CA ASP A 109 29.87 -12.76 -10.81
C ASP A 109 30.51 -13.57 -11.92
N GLY A 110 29.86 -13.74 -13.04
CA GLY A 110 30.42 -14.48 -14.14
C GLY A 110 31.62 -13.80 -14.69
N ASP A 111 31.60 -12.48 -14.69
CA ASP A 111 32.68 -11.75 -15.23
C ASP A 111 33.84 -11.77 -14.27
N ALA A 112 33.66 -12.05 -13.06
CA ALA A 112 34.74 -11.99 -12.10
C ALA A 112 35.09 -13.40 -11.78
N PRO A 113 35.79 -14.02 -12.59
CA PRO A 113 36.14 -15.37 -12.37
C PRO A 113 36.83 -15.54 -11.07
N GLY A 114 36.52 -16.46 -10.39
CA GLY A 114 37.21 -16.67 -9.19
C GLY A 114 36.74 -15.75 -8.15
N HIS A 115 35.63 -15.24 -8.33
CA HIS A 115 35.17 -14.30 -7.42
C HIS A 115 34.41 -14.96 -6.36
N PRO A 116 34.88 -15.45 -5.44
CA PRO A 116 34.19 -16.11 -4.43
C PRO A 116 33.91 -15.23 -3.34
N ALA A 117 34.42 -14.18 -3.43
CA ALA A 117 34.23 -13.21 -2.46
C ALA A 117 33.33 -13.40 -1.36
N PRO A 118 32.22 -13.48 -1.49
CA PRO A 118 31.32 -13.42 -0.41
C PRO A 118 31.63 -14.40 0.66
N HIS A 119 32.07 -15.50 0.31
CA HIS A 119 32.26 -16.45 1.29
C HIS A 119 33.45 -16.29 2.07
N ASP A 120 34.37 -15.73 1.55
CA ASP A 120 35.59 -15.59 2.24
C ASP A 120 35.44 -14.93 3.49
N THR A 121 34.75 -13.95 3.53
CA THR A 121 34.66 -13.20 4.72
C THR A 121 34.18 -14.05 5.81
N ARG A 122 33.32 -14.97 5.54
CA ARG A 122 32.85 -15.69 6.57
C ARG A 122 33.89 -16.49 7.19
N ARG A 123 34.71 -17.00 6.47
CA ARG A 123 35.70 -17.79 7.01
C ARG A 123 36.45 -17.12 7.99
N HIS A 124 36.70 -15.91 7.80
CA HIS A 124 37.48 -15.24 8.70
C HIS A 124 36.91 -15.21 10.03
N GLN A 125 35.72 -15.10 10.12
CA GLN A 125 35.19 -14.97 11.37
C GLN A 125 35.32 -16.15 12.19
N GLU A 126 35.43 -17.24 11.70
CA GLU A 126 35.58 -18.32 12.50
C GLU A 126 36.66 -18.38 13.33
N ARG A 127 37.63 -17.74 13.16
CA ARG A 127 38.72 -17.75 13.97
C ARG A 127 38.58 -17.09 15.10
#